data_62e1aaf53445b66c14e97c56342b9542
#
_entry.id   62e1aaf53445b66c14e97c56342b9542
#
_cell.length_a   1.000
_cell.length_b   1.000
_cell.length_c   1.000
_cell.angle_alpha   90.00
_cell.angle_beta   90.00
_cell.angle_gamma   90.00
#
_symmetry.space_group_name_H-M   'P 1'
#
loop_
_entity.id
_entity.type
_entity.pdbx_description
1 polymer ?
#
loop_
_entity_poly.entity_id
_entity_poly.type
_entity_poly.pdbx_seq_one_letter_code
_entity_poly.pdbx_strand_id
1 'polypeptide(L)'
;CNGRAMVLTNKSDTWTVAGRKLESRLIVGTGKYRDLEETAAAIEASGAEIVTVAVRRVNVTDPSAPTLMDYIDPKKYVYLPNTAGCFTADEALRTLRLAREAGGWSLVKLEVLGDEKTLYPNMEETVRAAQVLLKDGFDVMVYCNDDPIGAKQLEDIGCCAIMPAAAPI
;
A
#
# COMPACT_ATOMS: atom_id res chain seq x y z
N CYS A 1 42.42 31.11 0.45
CA CYS A 1 41.02 30.69 0.49
C CYS A 1 40.97 29.16 0.58
N ASN A 2 40.88 28.64 1.80
CA ASN A 2 40.73 27.19 2.03
C ASN A 2 39.26 26.83 1.92
N GLY A 3 38.85 26.32 0.76
CA GLY A 3 37.55 25.71 0.56
C GLY A 3 37.47 24.36 1.30
N ARG A 4 36.93 24.39 2.50
CA ARG A 4 36.46 23.14 3.14
C ARG A 4 35.30 22.60 2.35
N ALA A 5 35.51 21.52 1.62
CA ALA A 5 34.43 20.71 1.09
C ALA A 5 33.57 20.25 2.28
N MET A 6 32.32 20.69 2.32
CA MET A 6 31.34 20.23 3.28
C MET A 6 31.02 18.78 2.93
N VAL A 7 31.61 17.84 3.67
CA VAL A 7 31.23 16.44 3.59
C VAL A 7 29.81 16.36 4.14
N LEU A 8 28.83 16.29 3.25
CA LEU A 8 27.47 15.91 3.61
C LEU A 8 27.56 14.48 4.14
N THR A 9 27.63 14.33 5.45
CA THR A 9 27.39 13.04 6.08
C THR A 9 25.97 12.63 5.71
N ASN A 10 25.85 11.66 4.81
CA ASN A 10 24.58 10.99 4.49
C ASN A 10 24.08 10.33 5.79
N LYS A 11 23.33 11.05 6.61
CA LYS A 11 22.45 10.42 7.59
C LYS A 11 21.43 9.67 6.73
N SER A 12 21.46 8.34 6.78
CA SER A 12 20.42 7.53 6.16
C SER A 12 19.06 8.05 6.66
N ASP A 13 18.29 8.66 5.76
CA ASP A 13 16.97 9.20 6.08
C ASP A 13 15.95 8.04 6.11
N THR A 14 16.05 7.25 7.17
CA THR A 14 15.19 6.08 7.36
C THR A 14 13.90 6.46 8.05
N TRP A 15 12.84 5.76 7.70
CA TRP A 15 11.54 5.85 8.37
C TRP A 15 11.02 4.46 8.74
N THR A 16 9.99 4.41 9.57
CA THR A 16 9.46 3.13 10.05
C THR A 16 7.93 3.10 9.92
N VAL A 17 7.40 1.99 9.38
CA VAL A 17 5.96 1.72 9.32
C VAL A 17 5.70 0.27 9.71
N ALA A 18 4.74 0.03 10.59
CA ALA A 18 4.39 -1.31 11.09
C ALA A 18 5.65 -2.12 11.52
N GLY A 19 6.57 -1.49 12.24
CA GLY A 19 7.82 -2.10 12.70
C GLY A 19 8.89 -2.35 11.62
N ARG A 20 8.63 -2.02 10.36
CA ARG A 20 9.58 -2.17 9.24
C ARG A 20 10.36 -0.88 9.03
N LYS A 21 11.69 -0.98 9.08
CA LYS A 21 12.59 0.13 8.80
C LYS A 21 12.89 0.18 7.30
N LEU A 22 12.69 1.34 6.68
CA LEU A 22 12.78 1.58 5.25
C LEU A 22 13.66 2.79 4.95
N GLU A 23 14.33 2.80 3.81
CA GLU A 23 15.16 3.90 3.34
C GLU A 23 14.42 4.73 2.28
N SER A 24 13.62 4.07 1.41
CA SER A 24 12.84 4.75 0.39
C SER A 24 11.47 5.18 0.92
N ARG A 25 11.09 6.44 0.67
CA ARG A 25 9.75 6.97 0.96
C ARG A 25 8.78 6.74 -0.21
N LEU A 26 9.27 6.18 -1.33
CA LEU A 26 8.46 5.92 -2.50
C LEU A 26 7.75 4.58 -2.38
N ILE A 27 6.43 4.60 -2.58
CA ILE A 27 5.59 3.41 -2.72
C ILE A 27 5.13 3.34 -4.17
N VAL A 28 5.40 2.22 -4.85
CA VAL A 28 5.10 2.05 -6.26
C VAL A 28 3.98 1.05 -6.48
N GLY A 29 3.12 1.35 -7.46
CA GLY A 29 2.06 0.43 -7.89
C GLY A 29 2.55 -0.57 -8.95
N THR A 30 1.80 -1.66 -9.11
CA THR A 30 2.07 -2.71 -10.10
C THR A 30 1.07 -2.74 -11.25
N GLY A 31 0.20 -1.74 -11.31
CA GLY A 31 -0.83 -1.68 -12.35
C GLY A 31 -0.43 -0.85 -13.57
N LYS A 32 -1.03 -1.18 -14.73
CA LYS A 32 -0.95 -0.41 -15.98
C LYS A 32 0.42 -0.40 -16.69
N TYR A 33 1.35 -1.23 -16.31
CA TYR A 33 2.53 -1.53 -17.14
C TYR A 33 2.15 -2.48 -18.28
N ARG A 34 2.95 -2.52 -19.33
CA ARG A 34 2.70 -3.35 -20.50
C ARG A 34 2.78 -4.85 -20.19
N ASP A 35 3.75 -5.23 -19.36
CA ASP A 35 4.04 -6.61 -18.96
C ASP A 35 4.71 -6.66 -17.59
N LEU A 36 4.96 -7.86 -17.07
CA LEU A 36 5.58 -8.09 -15.77
C LEU A 36 7.08 -7.74 -15.77
N GLU A 37 7.77 -7.88 -16.88
CA GLU A 37 9.18 -7.51 -17.06
C GLU A 37 9.35 -5.99 -16.94
N GLU A 38 8.50 -5.21 -17.62
CA GLU A 38 8.51 -3.75 -17.50
C GLU A 38 8.16 -3.29 -16.09
N THR A 39 7.20 -3.96 -15.46
CA THR A 39 6.83 -3.71 -14.05
C THR A 39 8.02 -3.89 -13.13
N ALA A 40 8.74 -5.02 -13.24
CA ALA A 40 9.90 -5.32 -12.42
C ALA A 40 11.03 -4.32 -12.66
N ALA A 41 11.32 -3.99 -13.92
CA ALA A 41 12.35 -3.01 -14.29
C ALA A 41 12.04 -1.61 -13.73
N ALA A 42 10.78 -1.18 -13.80
CA ALA A 42 10.35 0.11 -13.28
C ALA A 42 10.45 0.18 -11.74
N ILE A 43 10.08 -0.90 -11.05
CA ILE A 43 10.19 -1.00 -9.59
C ILE A 43 11.67 -0.95 -9.17
N GLU A 44 12.53 -1.70 -9.83
CA GLU A 44 13.97 -1.71 -9.54
C GLU A 44 14.59 -0.32 -9.78
N ALA A 45 14.30 0.30 -10.91
CA ALA A 45 14.79 1.64 -11.24
C ALA A 45 14.29 2.73 -10.28
N SER A 46 13.11 2.55 -9.67
CA SER A 46 12.53 3.50 -8.74
C SER A 46 13.23 3.55 -7.38
N GLY A 47 13.91 2.48 -6.99
CA GLY A 47 14.47 2.31 -5.65
C GLY A 47 13.41 2.17 -4.54
N ALA A 48 12.15 1.95 -4.89
CA ALA A 48 11.08 1.72 -3.90
C ALA A 48 11.28 0.38 -3.18
N GLU A 49 10.97 0.35 -1.90
CA GLU A 49 11.00 -0.86 -1.07
C GLU A 49 9.60 -1.43 -0.82
N ILE A 50 8.55 -0.59 -0.94
CA ILE A 50 7.15 -1.02 -0.82
C ILE A 50 6.51 -1.02 -2.20
N VAL A 51 5.82 -2.12 -2.50
CA VAL A 51 5.14 -2.33 -3.78
C VAL A 51 3.67 -2.67 -3.53
N THR A 52 2.76 -1.84 -4.05
CA THR A 52 1.33 -2.11 -3.90
C THR A 52 0.85 -3.14 -4.91
N VAL A 53 0.00 -4.04 -4.45
CA VAL A 53 -0.58 -5.12 -5.27
C VAL A 53 -2.09 -5.13 -5.10
N ALA A 54 -2.82 -4.92 -6.20
CA ALA A 54 -4.27 -5.07 -6.20
C ALA A 54 -4.63 -6.56 -6.10
N VAL A 55 -5.18 -6.99 -4.98
CA VAL A 55 -5.51 -8.40 -4.73
C VAL A 55 -6.44 -8.96 -5.80
N ARG A 56 -7.41 -8.17 -6.28
CA ARG A 56 -8.33 -8.57 -7.35
C ARG A 56 -7.65 -8.86 -8.70
N ARG A 57 -6.39 -8.42 -8.89
CA ARG A 57 -5.62 -8.61 -10.13
C ARG A 57 -4.63 -9.77 -10.04
N VAL A 58 -4.48 -10.38 -8.86
CA VAL A 58 -3.67 -11.59 -8.72
C VAL A 58 -4.42 -12.74 -9.37
N ASN A 59 -3.82 -13.30 -10.41
CA ASN A 59 -4.41 -14.45 -11.11
C ASN A 59 -4.33 -15.69 -10.21
N VAL A 60 -5.46 -16.08 -9.63
CA VAL A 60 -5.57 -17.26 -8.75
C VAL A 60 -6.07 -18.48 -9.55
N THR A 61 -6.44 -18.30 -10.83
CA THR A 61 -7.17 -19.31 -11.62
C THR A 61 -6.29 -20.16 -12.51
N ASP A 62 -5.09 -19.71 -12.85
CA ASP A 62 -4.13 -20.48 -13.66
C ASP A 62 -2.78 -20.61 -12.95
N PRO A 63 -2.52 -21.76 -12.30
CA PRO A 63 -1.24 -22.02 -11.61
C PRO A 63 -0.03 -22.09 -12.53
N SER A 64 -0.23 -22.21 -13.84
CA SER A 64 0.85 -22.29 -14.83
C SER A 64 1.26 -20.93 -15.41
N ALA A 65 0.45 -19.90 -15.23
CA ALA A 65 0.77 -18.56 -15.69
C ALA A 65 1.79 -17.88 -14.75
N PRO A 66 2.77 -17.14 -15.29
CA PRO A 66 3.72 -16.36 -14.48
C PRO A 66 2.97 -15.40 -13.54
N THR A 67 3.37 -15.39 -12.29
CA THR A 67 2.80 -14.52 -11.26
C THR A 67 3.67 -13.28 -11.04
N LEU A 68 3.10 -12.24 -10.44
CA LEU A 68 3.87 -11.06 -10.04
C LEU A 68 5.06 -11.41 -9.14
N MET A 69 4.93 -12.45 -8.31
CA MET A 69 5.97 -12.90 -7.38
C MET A 69 7.17 -13.55 -8.07
N ASP A 70 7.00 -14.04 -9.30
CA ASP A 70 8.12 -14.60 -10.09
C ASP A 70 9.04 -13.51 -10.63
N TYR A 71 8.54 -12.28 -10.75
CA TYR A 71 9.29 -11.11 -11.25
C TYR A 71 9.70 -10.15 -10.15
N ILE A 72 8.94 -10.07 -9.08
CA ILE A 72 9.17 -9.15 -7.95
C ILE A 72 9.34 -9.99 -6.68
N ASP A 73 10.60 -10.24 -6.30
CA ASP A 73 10.93 -11.12 -5.17
C ASP A 73 10.33 -10.59 -3.86
N PRO A 74 9.41 -11.32 -3.21
CA PRO A 74 8.81 -10.91 -1.94
C PRO A 74 9.80 -10.88 -0.76
N LYS A 75 11.02 -11.41 -0.94
CA LYS A 75 12.11 -11.28 0.04
C LYS A 75 12.84 -9.94 -0.08
N LYS A 76 12.83 -9.34 -1.28
CA LYS A 76 13.47 -8.05 -1.57
C LYS A 76 12.52 -6.89 -1.31
N TYR A 77 11.24 -7.06 -1.60
CA TYR A 77 10.23 -5.99 -1.55
C TYR A 77 9.15 -6.27 -0.49
N VAL A 78 8.71 -5.23 0.17
CA VAL A 78 7.54 -5.28 1.04
C VAL A 78 6.28 -5.19 0.18
N TYR A 79 5.55 -6.29 0.10
CA TYR A 79 4.25 -6.31 -0.57
C TYR A 79 3.20 -5.60 0.26
N LEU A 80 2.45 -4.72 -0.37
CA LEU A 80 1.34 -3.98 0.22
C LEU A 80 0.05 -4.29 -0.56
N PRO A 81 -0.63 -5.40 -0.24
CA PRO A 81 -1.93 -5.72 -0.83
C PRO A 81 -2.93 -4.61 -0.59
N ASN A 82 -3.68 -4.24 -1.64
CA ASN A 82 -4.68 -3.19 -1.55
C ASN A 82 -6.06 -3.65 -2.02
N THR A 83 -7.07 -2.91 -1.57
CA THR A 83 -8.49 -3.14 -1.90
C THR A 83 -8.99 -2.20 -2.99
N ALA A 84 -8.13 -1.84 -3.94
CA ALA A 84 -8.51 -1.00 -5.08
C ALA A 84 -9.73 -1.59 -5.80
N GLY A 85 -10.76 -0.76 -6.02
CA GLY A 85 -12.02 -1.14 -6.64
C GLY A 85 -13.04 -1.76 -5.69
N CYS A 86 -12.85 -1.70 -4.37
CA CYS A 86 -13.88 -2.02 -3.39
C CYS A 86 -14.71 -0.77 -3.05
N PHE A 87 -16.03 -0.92 -3.02
CA PHE A 87 -16.99 0.17 -2.74
C PHE A 87 -17.71 -0.01 -1.40
N THR A 88 -17.51 -1.13 -0.74
CA THR A 88 -18.06 -1.41 0.60
C THR A 88 -16.99 -1.93 1.54
N ALA A 89 -17.17 -1.72 2.84
CA ALA A 89 -16.30 -2.30 3.85
C ALA A 89 -16.26 -3.82 3.77
N ASP A 90 -17.40 -4.47 3.52
CA ASP A 90 -17.48 -5.94 3.47
C ASP A 90 -16.69 -6.52 2.29
N GLU A 91 -16.65 -5.83 1.14
CA GLU A 91 -15.79 -6.22 0.01
C GLU A 91 -14.32 -6.09 0.37
N ALA A 92 -13.92 -4.98 0.99
CA ALA A 92 -12.56 -4.73 1.40
C ALA A 92 -12.09 -5.77 2.44
N LEU A 93 -12.90 -6.06 3.45
CA LEU A 93 -12.62 -7.07 4.47
C LEU A 93 -12.40 -8.45 3.87
N ARG A 94 -13.31 -8.90 2.99
CA ARG A 94 -13.19 -10.18 2.28
C ARG A 94 -11.89 -10.25 1.48
N THR A 95 -11.61 -9.20 0.73
CA THR A 95 -10.42 -9.11 -0.13
C THR A 95 -9.13 -9.24 0.67
N LEU A 96 -8.99 -8.53 1.78
CA LEU A 96 -7.76 -8.56 2.58
C LEU A 96 -7.62 -9.83 3.41
N ARG A 97 -8.72 -10.42 3.88
CA ARG A 97 -8.69 -11.74 4.54
C ARG A 97 -8.21 -12.82 3.58
N LEU A 98 -8.70 -12.82 2.32
CA LEU A 98 -8.21 -13.72 1.27
C LEU A 98 -6.73 -13.48 0.95
N ALA A 99 -6.27 -12.24 0.90
CA ALA A 99 -4.86 -11.92 0.71
C ALA A 99 -3.99 -12.50 1.82
N ARG A 100 -4.41 -12.39 3.08
CA ARG A 100 -3.70 -12.96 4.22
C ARG A 100 -3.66 -14.48 4.17
N GLU A 101 -4.75 -15.14 3.80
CA GLU A 101 -4.79 -16.59 3.62
C GLU A 101 -3.84 -17.05 2.51
N ALA A 102 -3.77 -16.31 1.40
CA ALA A 102 -2.97 -16.67 0.24
C ALA A 102 -1.46 -16.40 0.42
N GLY A 103 -1.10 -15.29 1.09
CA GLY A 103 0.30 -14.83 1.14
C GLY A 103 0.82 -14.48 2.53
N GLY A 104 0.01 -14.63 3.59
CA GLY A 104 0.43 -14.32 4.97
C GLY A 104 0.61 -12.83 5.26
N TRP A 105 0.13 -11.93 4.37
CA TRP A 105 0.33 -10.50 4.52
C TRP A 105 -0.52 -9.92 5.63
N SER A 106 0.11 -9.24 6.59
CA SER A 106 -0.56 -8.48 7.65
C SER A 106 -0.57 -6.97 7.36
N LEU A 107 0.47 -6.45 6.71
CA LEU A 107 0.51 -5.05 6.26
C LEU A 107 -0.31 -4.91 4.98
N VAL A 108 -1.32 -4.03 5.01
CA VAL A 108 -2.29 -3.89 3.93
C VAL A 108 -2.64 -2.42 3.68
N LYS A 109 -3.02 -2.09 2.45
CA LYS A 109 -3.56 -0.76 2.10
C LYS A 109 -5.07 -0.87 1.91
N LEU A 110 -5.79 -0.27 2.85
CA LEU A 110 -7.25 -0.20 2.80
C LEU A 110 -7.71 0.95 1.92
N GLU A 111 -8.55 0.63 0.93
CA GLU A 111 -9.30 1.58 0.11
C GLU A 111 -10.77 1.16 0.10
N VAL A 112 -11.67 2.08 0.41
CA VAL A 112 -13.11 1.91 0.18
C VAL A 112 -13.58 3.13 -0.59
N LEU A 113 -13.96 2.93 -1.85
CA LEU A 113 -14.32 4.02 -2.76
C LEU A 113 -15.78 4.41 -2.58
N GLY A 114 -16.06 5.71 -2.72
CA GLY A 114 -17.41 6.26 -2.68
C GLY A 114 -17.91 6.71 -4.05
N ASP A 115 -16.97 7.05 -4.95
CA ASP A 115 -17.28 7.51 -6.30
C ASP A 115 -16.35 6.87 -7.34
N GLU A 116 -16.96 6.29 -8.38
CA GLU A 116 -16.25 5.57 -9.43
C GLU A 116 -15.42 6.48 -10.36
N LYS A 117 -15.88 7.72 -10.54
CA LYS A 117 -15.24 8.66 -11.47
C LYS A 117 -14.03 9.35 -10.86
N THR A 118 -14.15 9.78 -9.63
CA THR A 118 -13.11 10.53 -8.91
C THR A 118 -12.25 9.66 -8.02
N LEU A 119 -12.67 8.42 -7.78
CA LEU A 119 -12.08 7.48 -6.83
C LEU A 119 -11.96 8.04 -5.40
N TYR A 120 -12.83 8.99 -5.05
CA TYR A 120 -12.89 9.55 -3.70
C TYR A 120 -13.30 8.47 -2.70
N PRO A 121 -12.72 8.47 -1.49
CA PRO A 121 -13.02 7.45 -0.50
C PRO A 121 -14.41 7.66 0.14
N ASN A 122 -15.08 6.57 0.45
CA ASN A 122 -16.21 6.56 1.37
C ASN A 122 -15.69 6.48 2.79
N MET A 123 -15.63 7.61 3.51
CA MET A 123 -14.98 7.68 4.81
C MET A 123 -15.71 6.88 5.90
N GLU A 124 -17.03 6.80 5.87
CA GLU A 124 -17.82 6.00 6.82
C GLU A 124 -17.46 4.51 6.70
N GLU A 125 -17.52 3.99 5.48
CA GLU A 125 -17.15 2.60 5.18
C GLU A 125 -15.64 2.33 5.43
N THR A 126 -14.78 3.31 5.17
CA THR A 126 -13.34 3.22 5.44
C THR A 126 -13.07 3.05 6.93
N VAL A 127 -13.67 3.89 7.78
CA VAL A 127 -13.51 3.79 9.24
C VAL A 127 -14.06 2.46 9.75
N ARG A 128 -15.23 2.02 9.27
CA ARG A 128 -15.83 0.73 9.63
C ARG A 128 -14.90 -0.44 9.28
N ALA A 129 -14.37 -0.46 8.07
CA ALA A 129 -13.45 -1.51 7.63
C ALA A 129 -12.14 -1.49 8.42
N ALA A 130 -11.55 -0.30 8.65
CA ALA A 130 -10.32 -0.17 9.42
C ALA A 130 -10.46 -0.74 10.83
N GLN A 131 -11.54 -0.42 11.53
CA GLN A 131 -11.80 -0.93 12.88
C GLN A 131 -11.87 -2.47 12.94
N VAL A 132 -12.47 -3.10 11.94
CA VAL A 132 -12.56 -4.57 11.87
C VAL A 132 -11.19 -5.17 11.54
N LEU A 133 -10.46 -4.63 10.55
CA LEU A 133 -9.14 -5.12 10.17
C LEU A 133 -8.13 -5.03 11.31
N LEU A 134 -8.15 -3.94 12.07
CA LEU A 134 -7.28 -3.76 13.24
C LEU A 134 -7.59 -4.80 14.33
N LYS A 135 -8.86 -5.12 14.58
CA LYS A 135 -9.26 -6.20 15.49
C LYS A 135 -8.83 -7.58 14.99
N ASP A 136 -8.82 -7.76 13.67
CA ASP A 136 -8.33 -8.98 13.02
C ASP A 136 -6.79 -9.08 13.03
N GLY A 137 -6.07 -8.08 13.56
CA GLY A 137 -4.62 -8.05 13.68
C GLY A 137 -3.89 -7.66 12.38
N PHE A 138 -4.50 -6.87 11.52
CA PHE A 138 -3.82 -6.26 10.38
C PHE A 138 -3.11 -4.97 10.78
N ASP A 139 -1.99 -4.69 10.13
CA ASP A 139 -1.33 -3.38 10.09
C ASP A 139 -1.93 -2.58 8.92
N VAL A 140 -2.75 -1.59 9.21
CA VAL A 140 -3.55 -0.90 8.19
C VAL A 140 -2.90 0.42 7.81
N MET A 141 -2.46 0.53 6.55
CA MET A 141 -2.26 1.80 5.86
C MET A 141 -3.57 2.17 5.18
N VAL A 142 -4.09 3.38 5.41
CA VAL A 142 -5.47 3.70 5.00
C VAL A 142 -5.52 4.87 4.03
N TYR A 143 -6.15 4.63 2.87
CA TYR A 143 -6.50 5.68 1.91
C TYR A 143 -7.69 6.48 2.45
N CYS A 144 -7.56 7.79 2.49
CA CYS A 144 -8.59 8.70 2.98
C CYS A 144 -8.66 9.99 2.13
N ASN A 145 -9.63 10.84 2.44
CA ASN A 145 -9.67 12.20 1.94
C ASN A 145 -8.69 13.12 2.70
N ASP A 146 -8.67 14.39 2.35
CA ASP A 146 -7.79 15.43 2.92
C ASP A 146 -8.34 16.09 4.19
N ASP A 147 -9.39 15.52 4.80
CA ASP A 147 -9.93 16.00 6.08
C ASP A 147 -9.00 15.62 7.25
N PRO A 148 -8.38 16.60 7.94
CA PRO A 148 -7.49 16.31 9.05
C PRO A 148 -8.20 15.70 10.28
N ILE A 149 -9.51 15.93 10.44
CA ILE A 149 -10.30 15.36 11.54
C ILE A 149 -10.52 13.87 11.30
N GLY A 150 -10.90 13.50 10.08
CA GLY A 150 -11.03 12.10 9.68
C GLY A 150 -9.68 11.36 9.72
N ALA A 151 -8.61 12.01 9.28
CA ALA A 151 -7.24 11.47 9.38
C ALA A 151 -6.85 11.18 10.84
N LYS A 152 -7.12 12.11 11.75
CA LYS A 152 -6.85 11.93 13.18
C LYS A 152 -7.69 10.79 13.78
N GLN A 153 -8.94 10.65 13.39
CA GLN A 153 -9.79 9.52 13.81
C GLN A 153 -9.19 8.18 13.39
N LEU A 154 -8.68 8.07 12.15
CA LEU A 154 -8.05 6.86 11.65
C LEU A 154 -6.74 6.53 12.39
N GLU A 155 -5.95 7.54 12.74
CA GLU A 155 -4.77 7.38 13.59
C GLU A 155 -5.16 6.88 14.99
N ASP A 156 -6.17 7.49 15.61
CA ASP A 156 -6.60 7.18 16.99
C ASP A 156 -7.16 5.76 17.13
N ILE A 157 -7.77 5.21 16.09
CA ILE A 157 -8.21 3.80 16.10
C ILE A 157 -7.08 2.81 15.86
N GLY A 158 -5.85 3.27 15.48
CA GLY A 158 -4.65 2.47 15.40
C GLY A 158 -4.15 2.17 13.99
N CYS A 159 -4.59 2.88 12.94
CA CYS A 159 -3.99 2.74 11.62
C CYS A 159 -2.50 3.12 11.66
N CYS A 160 -1.64 2.30 11.05
CA CYS A 160 -0.19 2.48 11.10
C CYS A 160 0.33 3.57 10.13
N ALA A 161 -0.48 3.96 9.15
CA ALA A 161 -0.21 5.08 8.25
C ALA A 161 -1.51 5.64 7.66
N ILE A 162 -1.54 6.96 7.50
CA ILE A 162 -2.64 7.71 6.88
C ILE A 162 -2.18 8.19 5.50
N MET A 163 -2.97 7.90 4.47
CA MET A 163 -2.63 8.15 3.07
C MET A 163 -3.71 9.04 2.41
N PRO A 164 -3.71 10.35 2.68
CA PRO A 164 -4.71 11.24 2.09
C PRO A 164 -4.50 11.39 0.58
N ALA A 165 -5.61 11.44 -0.16
CA ALA A 165 -5.58 11.79 -1.57
C ALA A 165 -5.08 13.23 -1.75
N ALA A 166 -4.11 13.44 -2.64
CA ALA A 166 -3.61 14.78 -2.94
C ALA A 166 -4.62 15.58 -3.80
N ALA A 167 -5.37 14.88 -4.64
CA ALA A 167 -6.42 15.43 -5.50
C ALA A 167 -7.35 14.30 -5.97
N PRO A 168 -8.56 14.62 -6.48
CA PRO A 168 -9.38 13.68 -7.23
C PRO A 168 -8.62 13.14 -8.45
N ILE A 169 -8.83 11.87 -8.76
CA ILE A 169 -8.18 11.17 -9.86
C ILE A 169 -8.99 11.33 -11.15
#